data_99f565dcfa8923c6229cb3546cbfc3c1
#
_entry.id   99f565dcfa8923c6229cb3546cbfc3c1
#
_cell.length_a   1.000
_cell.length_b   1.000
_cell.length_c   1.000
_cell.angle_alpha   90.00
_cell.angle_beta   90.00
_cell.angle_gamma   90.00
#
_symmetry.space_group_name_H-M   'P 1'
#
loop_
_entity.id
_entity.type
_entity.pdbx_description
1 polymer ?
#
loop_
_entity_poly.entity_id
_entity_poly.type
_entity_poly.pdbx_seq_one_letter_code
_entity_poly.pdbx_strand_id
1 'polypeptide(L)'
;LHLLSRRQRQMCIRDRYYRDLPKVYNQWCNVVRWEKETRPFLRSREFLWQEGHTAHATAEEAEERTIQMLNEYADFAEQVLAIPVIKGRKTEKEKFAGAEATYTIEALMHDGKALQSGTSHNFGDGFAKAFGIQFTDKDNKLKYVHQTSWGVTTRLIGALIMVHGDNSGLVLPPKVAPTQVVIIPIQQRKEGVLDKAYELKDRLSNFRVKVDDTDKSPGWKFAEAEMRGIPVRVEIGPKDIEAGKCVLARRDTGEKLECALDELEAKIAELMETIQKDMLEKARKHRESHTYVAKNMEEMGNILNNTPGFVKAMWCGCQECEDKIKEQFAATSRCMPFEQETLSDTCVCCGKPAKKMVYWGKAY
;
A
#
# COMPACT_ATOMS: atom_id res chain seq x y z
N LEU A 1 0.98 -2.34 25.46
CA LEU A 1 1.96 -1.79 26.44
C LEU A 1 3.05 -2.81 26.81
N HIS A 2 2.71 -4.07 27.10
CA HIS A 2 3.70 -5.08 27.50
C HIS A 2 4.69 -5.52 26.41
N LEU A 3 4.32 -5.49 25.15
CA LEU A 3 5.19 -5.88 24.02
C LEU A 3 6.23 -4.80 23.70
N LEU A 4 5.86 -3.54 23.74
CA LEU A 4 6.79 -2.41 23.59
C LEU A 4 7.85 -2.41 24.70
N SER A 5 7.45 -2.67 25.97
CA SER A 5 8.37 -2.71 27.10
C SER A 5 9.36 -3.88 27.03
N ARG A 6 8.99 -5.05 26.51
CA ARG A 6 9.92 -6.18 26.34
C ARG A 6 11.01 -5.87 25.32
N ARG A 7 10.68 -5.23 24.20
CA ARG A 7 11.65 -4.88 23.16
C ARG A 7 12.55 -3.74 23.59
N GLN A 8 12.01 -2.76 24.28
CA GLN A 8 12.80 -1.70 24.90
C GLN A 8 13.78 -2.25 25.93
N ARG A 9 13.39 -3.26 26.72
CA ARG A 9 14.30 -3.97 27.63
C ARG A 9 15.39 -4.77 26.89
N GLN A 10 15.08 -5.41 25.75
CA GLN A 10 16.08 -6.08 24.93
C GLN A 10 17.07 -5.10 24.30
N MET A 11 16.60 -3.93 23.89
CA MET A 11 17.48 -2.82 23.49
C MET A 11 18.40 -2.41 24.64
N CYS A 12 17.88 -2.18 25.85
CA CYS A 12 18.66 -1.79 27.04
C CYS A 12 19.77 -2.77 27.44
N ILE A 13 19.66 -4.06 27.14
CA ILE A 13 20.63 -5.08 27.54
C ILE A 13 21.79 -5.17 26.55
N ARG A 14 21.59 -4.80 25.28
CA ARG A 14 22.55 -5.02 24.19
C ARG A 14 23.23 -3.76 23.66
N ASP A 15 22.79 -2.59 24.04
CA ASP A 15 23.17 -1.32 23.41
C ASP A 15 24.00 -0.45 24.33
N ARG A 16 25.07 -1.01 24.91
CA ARG A 16 25.92 -0.27 25.86
C ARG A 16 26.95 0.65 25.20
N TYR A 17 27.27 0.44 23.91
CA TYR A 17 28.33 1.16 23.23
C TYR A 17 27.88 1.66 21.87
N TYR A 18 28.42 2.81 21.44
CA TYR A 18 28.13 3.37 20.12
C TYR A 18 28.37 2.41 18.95
N ARG A 19 29.30 1.40 19.12
CA ARG A 19 29.57 0.38 18.09
C ARG A 19 28.44 -0.63 17.92
N ASP A 20 27.53 -0.69 18.86
CA ASP A 20 26.37 -1.58 18.80
C ASP A 20 25.20 -0.93 18.04
N LEU A 21 25.29 0.37 17.73
CA LEU A 21 24.30 1.14 17.00
C LEU A 21 24.66 1.25 15.51
N PRO A 22 23.68 1.31 14.58
CA PRO A 22 22.24 1.26 14.89
C PRO A 22 21.79 -0.16 15.24
N LYS A 23 20.84 -0.28 16.17
CA LYS A 23 20.06 -1.51 16.35
C LYS A 23 18.81 -1.47 15.50
N VAL A 24 18.58 -2.56 14.79
CA VAL A 24 17.42 -2.72 13.91
C VAL A 24 16.71 -4.03 14.27
N TYR A 25 15.45 -3.91 14.66
CA TYR A 25 14.58 -5.04 14.93
C TYR A 25 13.38 -5.01 14.00
N ASN A 26 13.03 -6.17 13.49
CA ASN A 26 11.83 -6.37 12.69
C ASN A 26 11.02 -7.52 13.25
N GLN A 27 9.71 -7.43 13.14
CA GLN A 27 8.83 -8.53 13.50
C GLN A 27 7.68 -8.64 12.52
N TRP A 28 7.28 -9.89 12.32
CA TRP A 28 6.01 -10.28 11.72
C TRP A 28 5.17 -10.91 12.82
N CYS A 29 4.06 -10.32 13.16
CA CYS A 29 3.23 -10.81 14.26
C CYS A 29 1.78 -10.37 14.11
N ASN A 30 0.90 -10.93 14.92
CA ASN A 30 -0.46 -10.44 15.07
C ASN A 30 -0.55 -9.34 16.14
N VAL A 31 -1.58 -8.52 15.99
CA VAL A 31 -1.95 -7.47 16.94
C VAL A 31 -3.43 -7.57 17.24
N VAL A 32 -3.77 -7.51 18.52
CA VAL A 32 -5.15 -7.42 18.97
C VAL A 32 -5.42 -6.00 19.47
N ARG A 33 -6.46 -5.37 18.94
CA ARG A 33 -6.96 -4.06 19.37
C ARG A 33 -8.45 -4.13 19.61
N TRP A 34 -8.91 -3.44 20.63
CA TRP A 34 -10.33 -3.26 20.79
C TRP A 34 -10.87 -2.26 19.77
N GLU A 35 -11.84 -2.70 18.97
CA GLU A 35 -12.52 -1.87 17.96
C GLU A 35 -14.03 -1.98 18.14
N LYS A 36 -14.70 -0.84 18.24
CA LYS A 36 -16.16 -0.78 18.35
C LYS A 36 -16.83 -1.24 17.05
N GLU A 37 -16.32 -0.72 15.92
CA GLU A 37 -16.82 -1.05 14.59
C GLU A 37 -15.70 -1.68 13.77
N THR A 38 -16.00 -2.78 13.12
CA THR A 38 -15.03 -3.49 12.28
C THR A 38 -15.39 -3.37 10.79
N ARG A 39 -14.36 -3.37 9.94
CA ARG A 39 -14.47 -3.46 8.48
C ARG A 39 -13.43 -4.44 7.98
N PRO A 40 -13.80 -5.41 7.13
CA PRO A 40 -12.85 -6.40 6.62
C PRO A 40 -11.56 -5.76 6.13
N PHE A 41 -10.42 -6.30 6.57
CA PHE A 41 -9.05 -5.84 6.32
C PHE A 41 -8.73 -4.41 6.78
N LEU A 42 -9.65 -3.46 6.66
CA LEU A 42 -9.37 -2.04 6.94
C LEU A 42 -9.33 -1.74 8.43
N ARG A 43 -10.22 -2.37 9.21
CA ARG A 43 -10.33 -2.19 10.66
C ARG A 43 -10.80 -3.50 11.30
N SER A 44 -9.86 -4.27 11.80
CA SER A 44 -10.10 -5.57 12.44
C SER A 44 -9.65 -5.56 13.89
N ARG A 45 -10.29 -6.37 14.72
CA ARG A 45 -9.90 -6.53 16.13
C ARG A 45 -8.58 -7.28 16.28
N GLU A 46 -8.29 -8.17 15.34
CA GLU A 46 -7.02 -8.86 15.23
C GLU A 46 -6.55 -8.79 13.77
N PHE A 47 -5.28 -8.50 13.57
CA PHE A 47 -4.67 -8.38 12.24
C PHE A 47 -3.17 -8.70 12.29
N LEU A 48 -2.64 -9.07 11.15
CA LEU A 48 -1.20 -9.27 10.99
C LEU A 48 -0.54 -7.95 10.55
N TRP A 49 0.69 -7.75 11.01
CA TRP A 49 1.50 -6.63 10.57
C TRP A 49 2.98 -6.98 10.48
N GLN A 50 3.70 -6.16 9.76
CA GLN A 50 5.14 -6.01 9.86
C GLN A 50 5.39 -4.72 10.65
N GLU A 51 6.28 -4.79 11.61
CA GLU A 51 6.70 -3.65 12.41
C GLU A 51 8.21 -3.68 12.61
N GLY A 52 8.86 -2.54 12.37
CA GLY A 52 10.28 -2.35 12.65
C GLY A 52 10.49 -1.34 13.76
N HIS A 53 11.57 -1.53 14.52
CA HIS A 53 12.02 -0.62 15.57
C HIS A 53 13.52 -0.46 15.49
N THR A 54 14.01 0.78 15.63
CA THR A 54 15.46 1.03 15.65
C THR A 54 15.88 1.94 16.79
N ALA A 55 17.17 1.86 17.11
CA ALA A 55 17.86 2.80 17.96
C ALA A 55 19.14 3.28 17.27
N HIS A 56 19.37 4.57 17.29
CA HIS A 56 20.45 5.27 16.60
C HIS A 56 21.25 6.14 17.59
N ALA A 57 22.50 6.41 17.24
CA ALA A 57 23.36 7.27 18.04
C ALA A 57 23.01 8.75 17.91
N THR A 58 22.48 9.18 16.75
CA THR A 58 22.19 10.59 16.47
C THR A 58 20.75 10.78 15.96
N ALA A 59 20.27 12.01 16.06
CA ALA A 59 18.96 12.41 15.55
C ALA A 59 18.90 12.31 14.02
N GLU A 60 20.02 12.67 13.36
CA GLU A 60 20.13 12.66 11.91
C GLU A 60 20.03 11.23 11.36
N GLU A 61 20.73 10.26 11.97
CA GLU A 61 20.63 8.84 11.59
C GLU A 61 19.20 8.30 11.77
N ALA A 62 18.52 8.72 12.84
CA ALA A 62 17.13 8.32 13.11
C ALA A 62 16.18 8.92 12.07
N GLU A 63 16.33 10.19 11.70
CA GLU A 63 15.51 10.83 10.68
C GLU A 63 15.75 10.20 9.30
N GLU A 64 16.99 9.99 8.91
CA GLU A 64 17.35 9.32 7.66
C GLU A 64 16.69 7.92 7.56
N ARG A 65 16.77 7.12 8.64
CA ARG A 65 16.11 5.82 8.70
C ARG A 65 14.59 5.93 8.60
N THR A 66 14.00 6.93 9.24
CA THR A 66 12.55 7.16 9.19
C THR A 66 12.08 7.45 7.77
N ILE A 67 12.79 8.31 7.05
CA ILE A 67 12.49 8.64 5.65
C ILE A 67 12.79 7.47 4.71
N GLN A 68 13.88 6.75 4.94
CA GLN A 68 14.21 5.55 4.16
C GLN A 68 13.04 4.55 4.21
N MET A 69 12.55 4.22 5.40
CA MET A 69 11.48 3.23 5.54
C MET A 69 10.13 3.71 5.00
N LEU A 70 9.86 5.01 5.03
CA LEU A 70 8.72 5.59 4.34
C LEU A 70 8.80 5.37 2.82
N ASN A 71 10.00 5.56 2.23
CA ASN A 71 10.22 5.35 0.80
C ASN A 71 10.09 3.87 0.43
N GLU A 72 10.66 2.95 1.23
CA GLU A 72 10.50 1.50 1.01
C GLU A 72 9.01 1.09 0.98
N TYR A 73 8.19 1.66 1.87
CA TYR A 73 6.74 1.40 1.87
C TYR A 73 6.02 2.01 0.66
N ALA A 74 6.44 3.19 0.22
CA ALA A 74 5.88 3.82 -0.98
C ALA A 74 6.25 3.01 -2.23
N ASP A 75 7.51 2.59 -2.35
CA ASP A 75 7.98 1.77 -3.45
C ASP A 75 7.29 0.40 -3.46
N PHE A 76 7.12 -0.23 -2.30
CA PHE A 76 6.34 -1.46 -2.18
C PHE A 76 4.89 -1.28 -2.64
N ALA A 77 4.22 -0.20 -2.20
CA ALA A 77 2.85 0.09 -2.59
C ALA A 77 2.74 0.30 -4.12
N GLU A 78 3.64 1.08 -4.72
CA GLU A 78 3.59 1.39 -6.15
C GLU A 78 4.11 0.25 -7.03
N GLN A 79 5.29 -0.28 -6.73
CA GLN A 79 5.96 -1.25 -7.61
C GLN A 79 5.42 -2.68 -7.47
N VAL A 80 4.91 -3.03 -6.29
CA VAL A 80 4.45 -4.40 -6.01
C VAL A 80 2.92 -4.48 -6.01
N LEU A 81 2.25 -3.57 -5.30
CA LEU A 81 0.78 -3.57 -5.19
C LEU A 81 0.10 -2.75 -6.30
N ALA A 82 0.85 -2.02 -7.12
CA ALA A 82 0.34 -1.08 -8.12
C ALA A 82 -0.60 0.00 -7.53
N ILE A 83 -0.38 0.41 -6.28
CA ILE A 83 -1.16 1.42 -5.57
C ILE A 83 -0.36 2.71 -5.47
N PRO A 84 -0.74 3.77 -6.20
CA PRO A 84 -0.06 5.06 -6.12
C PRO A 84 -0.36 5.74 -4.78
N VAL A 85 0.67 6.23 -4.10
CA VAL A 85 0.56 6.85 -2.78
C VAL A 85 1.09 8.28 -2.76
N ILE A 86 0.61 9.07 -1.79
CA ILE A 86 1.13 10.39 -1.47
C ILE A 86 1.95 10.26 -0.18
N LYS A 87 3.22 10.69 -0.23
CA LYS A 87 4.11 10.75 0.93
C LYS A 87 4.02 12.11 1.61
N GLY A 88 4.02 12.12 2.93
CA GLY A 88 4.07 13.39 3.64
C GLY A 88 4.15 13.23 5.16
N ARG A 89 4.35 14.37 5.83
CA ARG A 89 4.37 14.46 7.29
C ARG A 89 2.95 14.68 7.83
N LYS A 90 2.62 14.03 8.93
CA LYS A 90 1.38 14.27 9.68
C LYS A 90 1.42 15.63 10.39
N THR A 91 0.26 16.23 10.58
CA THR A 91 0.11 17.39 11.48
C THR A 91 0.39 17.01 12.93
N GLU A 92 0.60 17.99 13.79
CA GLU A 92 0.85 17.75 15.23
C GLU A 92 -0.31 16.99 15.88
N LYS A 93 -1.54 17.22 15.42
CA LYS A 93 -2.75 16.55 15.89
C LYS A 93 -2.83 15.08 15.45
N GLU A 94 -2.45 14.79 14.21
CA GLU A 94 -2.60 13.46 13.60
C GLU A 94 -1.33 12.60 13.73
N LYS A 95 -0.23 13.15 14.25
CA LYS A 95 0.99 12.39 14.50
C LYS A 95 0.81 11.38 15.63
N PHE A 96 1.62 10.35 15.65
CA PHE A 96 1.67 9.38 16.74
C PHE A 96 2.03 10.08 18.05
N ALA A 97 1.27 9.80 19.13
CA ALA A 97 1.49 10.39 20.44
C ALA A 97 2.89 10.02 20.97
N GLY A 98 3.69 11.04 21.29
CA GLY A 98 5.08 10.87 21.73
C GLY A 98 6.12 10.83 20.62
N ALA A 99 5.72 10.85 19.35
CA ALA A 99 6.66 11.03 18.26
C ALA A 99 7.03 12.51 18.05
N GLU A 100 8.27 12.78 17.66
CA GLU A 100 8.69 14.09 17.16
C GLU A 100 8.12 14.35 15.77
N ALA A 101 8.14 13.30 14.92
CA ALA A 101 7.55 13.33 13.60
C ALA A 101 6.89 11.99 13.25
N THR A 102 5.77 12.06 12.53
CA THR A 102 5.14 10.91 11.89
C THR A 102 5.00 11.19 10.41
N TYR A 103 5.51 10.27 9.61
CA TYR A 103 5.35 10.28 8.16
C TYR A 103 4.39 9.17 7.74
N THR A 104 3.73 9.37 6.61
CA THR A 104 2.68 8.47 6.13
C THR A 104 2.73 8.32 4.62
N ILE A 105 2.24 7.18 4.15
CA ILE A 105 1.81 6.98 2.77
C ILE A 105 0.29 6.91 2.74
N GLU A 106 -0.34 7.75 1.92
CA GLU A 106 -1.79 7.86 1.80
C GLU A 106 -2.24 7.43 0.41
N ALA A 107 -3.15 6.47 0.32
CA ALA A 107 -3.77 6.04 -0.91
C ALA A 107 -5.20 6.56 -1.03
N LEU A 108 -5.70 6.69 -2.26
CA LEU A 108 -7.09 7.01 -2.55
C LEU A 108 -7.82 5.75 -3.03
N MET A 109 -8.92 5.41 -2.36
CA MET A 109 -9.75 4.28 -2.74
C MET A 109 -10.71 4.68 -3.87
N HIS A 110 -11.29 3.70 -4.58
CA HIS A 110 -12.17 3.96 -5.71
C HIS A 110 -13.43 4.76 -5.34
N ASP A 111 -13.86 4.74 -4.07
CA ASP A 111 -14.97 5.53 -3.57
C ASP A 111 -14.58 6.95 -3.12
N GLY A 112 -13.36 7.38 -3.43
CA GLY A 112 -12.83 8.70 -3.10
C GLY A 112 -12.44 8.91 -1.65
N LYS A 113 -12.43 7.86 -0.81
CA LYS A 113 -11.94 7.97 0.56
C LYS A 113 -10.44 7.70 0.65
N ALA A 114 -9.81 8.42 1.56
CA ALA A 114 -8.40 8.24 1.87
C ALA A 114 -8.16 7.01 2.76
N LEU A 115 -7.06 6.31 2.51
CA LEU A 115 -6.59 5.22 3.34
C LEU A 115 -5.11 5.42 3.71
N GLN A 116 -4.85 5.53 5.02
CA GLN A 116 -3.49 5.47 5.52
C GLN A 116 -2.94 4.06 5.31
N SER A 117 -1.94 3.94 4.44
CA SER A 117 -1.43 2.66 3.94
C SER A 117 -0.16 2.20 4.65
N GLY A 118 0.55 3.11 5.31
CA GLY A 118 1.74 2.81 6.10
C GLY A 118 2.24 4.05 6.82
N THR A 119 3.00 3.86 7.88
CA THR A 119 3.60 4.97 8.67
C THR A 119 5.03 4.68 9.05
N SER A 120 5.80 5.75 9.18
CA SER A 120 7.14 5.74 9.74
C SER A 120 7.26 6.88 10.76
N HIS A 121 7.79 6.57 11.94
CA HIS A 121 7.81 7.48 13.10
C HIS A 121 9.24 7.74 13.54
N ASN A 122 9.57 9.01 13.73
CA ASN A 122 10.73 9.44 14.48
C ASN A 122 10.29 9.80 15.91
N PHE A 123 10.81 9.09 16.89
CA PHE A 123 10.49 9.34 18.31
C PHE A 123 11.50 10.27 18.99
N GLY A 124 12.60 10.63 18.28
CA GLY A 124 13.71 11.31 18.92
C GLY A 124 14.26 10.49 20.08
N ASP A 125 14.63 11.17 21.15
CA ASP A 125 15.13 10.55 22.39
C ASP A 125 14.07 10.52 23.53
N GLY A 126 12.83 10.95 23.27
CA GLY A 126 11.78 11.08 24.27
C GLY A 126 11.48 9.77 25.01
N PHE A 127 11.23 8.69 24.28
CA PHE A 127 11.01 7.37 24.91
C PHE A 127 12.29 6.81 25.54
N ALA A 128 13.46 7.07 24.94
CA ALA A 128 14.72 6.65 25.52
C ALA A 128 14.96 7.30 26.88
N LYS A 129 14.65 8.57 27.04
CA LYS A 129 14.69 9.28 28.34
C LYS A 129 13.70 8.69 29.34
N ALA A 130 12.47 8.45 28.91
CA ALA A 130 11.42 7.90 29.77
C ALA A 130 11.73 6.50 30.29
N PHE A 131 12.46 5.67 29.51
CA PHE A 131 12.81 4.29 29.84
C PHE A 131 14.27 4.09 30.26
N GLY A 132 15.09 5.16 30.29
CA GLY A 132 16.50 5.08 30.68
C GLY A 132 17.38 4.34 29.67
N ILE A 133 17.06 4.40 28.35
CA ILE A 133 17.82 3.69 27.32
C ILE A 133 19.00 4.54 26.88
N GLN A 134 20.19 4.18 27.36
CA GLN A 134 21.42 4.94 27.17
C GLN A 134 22.52 4.05 26.57
N PHE A 135 23.45 4.70 25.87
CA PHE A 135 24.68 4.10 25.36
C PHE A 135 25.89 4.98 25.72
N THR A 136 27.05 4.38 25.75
CA THR A 136 28.32 5.10 25.89
C THR A 136 28.82 5.50 24.50
N ASP A 137 28.95 6.78 24.26
CA ASP A 137 29.43 7.33 22.99
C ASP A 137 30.97 7.21 22.83
N LYS A 138 31.50 7.72 21.72
CA LYS A 138 32.92 7.70 21.39
C LYS A 138 33.79 8.44 22.42
N ASP A 139 33.22 9.40 23.14
CA ASP A 139 33.88 10.23 24.14
C ASP A 139 33.69 9.68 25.57
N ASN A 140 33.25 8.42 25.70
CA ASN A 140 32.92 7.76 26.97
C ASN A 140 31.83 8.50 27.79
N LYS A 141 30.91 9.20 27.11
CA LYS A 141 29.77 9.84 27.75
C LYS A 141 28.50 9.05 27.53
N LEU A 142 27.66 9.00 28.55
CA LEU A 142 26.32 8.42 28.44
C LEU A 142 25.41 9.37 27.67
N LYS A 143 24.76 8.85 26.62
CA LYS A 143 23.77 9.54 25.80
C LYS A 143 22.52 8.69 25.65
N TYR A 144 21.37 9.31 25.44
CA TYR A 144 20.14 8.63 25.09
C TYR A 144 20.14 8.30 23.58
N VAL A 145 19.59 7.13 23.24
CA VAL A 145 19.42 6.73 21.84
C VAL A 145 18.26 7.50 21.19
N HIS A 146 18.34 7.73 19.89
CA HIS A 146 17.24 8.21 19.08
C HIS A 146 16.52 7.02 18.46
N GLN A 147 15.19 6.97 18.61
CA GLN A 147 14.39 5.78 18.24
C GLN A 147 13.48 6.07 17.08
N THR A 148 13.29 5.05 16.24
CA THR A 148 12.29 5.08 15.16
C THR A 148 11.45 3.82 15.18
N SER A 149 10.25 3.90 14.57
CA SER A 149 9.49 2.72 14.20
C SER A 149 8.73 2.94 12.90
N TRP A 150 8.42 1.83 12.23
CA TRP A 150 7.60 1.85 11.02
C TRP A 150 6.71 0.62 10.98
N GLY A 151 5.58 0.70 10.26
CA GLY A 151 4.67 -0.43 10.21
C GLY A 151 3.70 -0.38 9.02
N VAL A 152 3.42 -1.59 8.50
CA VAL A 152 2.34 -1.88 7.56
C VAL A 152 1.57 -3.09 8.01
N THR A 153 0.29 -3.16 7.66
CA THR A 153 -0.61 -4.22 8.12
C THR A 153 -1.32 -4.88 6.94
N THR A 154 -2.06 -5.95 7.22
CA THR A 154 -2.99 -6.59 6.28
C THR A 154 -4.09 -5.66 5.76
N ARG A 155 -4.18 -4.41 6.25
CA ARG A 155 -4.97 -3.35 5.63
C ARG A 155 -4.64 -3.14 4.16
N LEU A 156 -3.38 -3.38 3.73
CA LEU A 156 -2.97 -3.29 2.34
C LEU A 156 -3.69 -4.31 1.44
N ILE A 157 -4.17 -5.44 1.96
CA ILE A 157 -5.04 -6.37 1.22
C ILE A 157 -6.36 -5.68 0.90
N GLY A 158 -6.95 -5.00 1.88
CA GLY A 158 -8.15 -4.19 1.67
C GLY A 158 -7.94 -3.06 0.66
N ALA A 159 -6.80 -2.36 0.76
CA ALA A 159 -6.42 -1.32 -0.21
C ALA A 159 -6.33 -1.87 -1.63
N LEU A 160 -5.67 -3.02 -1.81
CA LEU A 160 -5.53 -3.68 -3.12
C LEU A 160 -6.88 -4.05 -3.73
N ILE A 161 -7.78 -4.63 -2.93
CA ILE A 161 -9.15 -4.98 -3.36
C ILE A 161 -9.90 -3.72 -3.78
N MET A 162 -9.83 -2.65 -2.99
CA MET A 162 -10.58 -1.42 -3.22
C MET A 162 -10.01 -0.54 -4.33
N VAL A 163 -8.73 -0.65 -4.65
CA VAL A 163 -8.12 0.11 -5.76
C VAL A 163 -8.32 -0.59 -7.10
N HIS A 164 -8.24 -1.92 -7.14
CA HIS A 164 -8.18 -2.66 -8.39
C HIS A 164 -9.41 -3.52 -8.68
N GLY A 165 -10.11 -4.01 -7.65
CA GLY A 165 -11.29 -4.88 -7.82
C GLY A 165 -12.41 -4.24 -8.64
N ASP A 166 -13.19 -5.08 -9.30
CA ASP A 166 -14.37 -4.70 -10.08
C ASP A 166 -15.59 -5.57 -9.73
N ASN A 167 -16.68 -5.41 -10.46
CA ASN A 167 -17.91 -6.16 -10.22
C ASN A 167 -17.79 -7.68 -10.50
N SER A 168 -16.76 -8.10 -11.24
CA SER A 168 -16.48 -9.53 -11.51
C SER A 168 -15.59 -10.18 -10.43
N GLY A 169 -14.99 -9.38 -9.55
CA GLY A 169 -14.18 -9.89 -8.44
C GLY A 169 -12.82 -9.19 -8.29
N LEU A 170 -11.82 -9.95 -7.88
CA LEU A 170 -10.47 -9.44 -7.71
C LEU A 170 -9.80 -9.12 -9.05
N VAL A 171 -8.93 -8.13 -9.05
CA VAL A 171 -7.95 -7.84 -10.11
C VAL A 171 -6.60 -7.73 -9.42
N LEU A 172 -5.76 -8.74 -9.58
CA LEU A 172 -4.50 -8.80 -8.84
C LEU A 172 -3.32 -8.37 -9.69
N PRO A 173 -2.48 -7.46 -9.19
CA PRO A 173 -1.21 -7.17 -9.84
C PRO A 173 -0.36 -8.44 -9.97
N PRO A 174 0.27 -8.69 -11.12
CA PRO A 174 1.05 -9.90 -11.35
C PRO A 174 2.09 -10.22 -10.28
N LYS A 175 2.74 -9.20 -9.70
CA LYS A 175 3.77 -9.40 -8.68
C LYS A 175 3.25 -10.05 -7.41
N VAL A 176 1.99 -9.81 -7.03
CA VAL A 176 1.37 -10.36 -5.80
C VAL A 176 0.35 -11.47 -6.04
N ALA A 177 -0.06 -11.72 -7.27
CA ALA A 177 -1.04 -12.76 -7.58
C ALA A 177 -0.51 -14.14 -7.17
N PRO A 178 -1.20 -14.91 -6.30
CA PRO A 178 -0.78 -16.27 -5.92
C PRO A 178 -0.71 -17.23 -7.13
N THR A 179 -1.58 -17.00 -8.11
CA THR A 179 -1.55 -17.64 -9.44
C THR A 179 -1.47 -16.53 -10.46
N GLN A 180 -0.38 -16.50 -11.24
CA GLN A 180 -0.18 -15.49 -12.29
C GLN A 180 -0.86 -15.90 -13.59
N VAL A 181 -0.84 -17.20 -13.87
CA VAL A 181 -1.38 -17.78 -15.09
C VAL A 181 -2.25 -18.98 -14.74
N VAL A 182 -3.46 -19.03 -15.27
CA VAL A 182 -4.26 -20.24 -15.26
C VAL A 182 -4.41 -20.76 -16.68
N ILE A 183 -4.11 -22.04 -16.90
CA ILE A 183 -4.32 -22.72 -18.17
C ILE A 183 -5.65 -23.47 -18.09
N ILE A 184 -6.55 -23.17 -19.02
CA ILE A 184 -7.88 -23.78 -19.08
C ILE A 184 -7.99 -24.62 -20.35
N PRO A 185 -7.92 -25.97 -20.21
CA PRO A 185 -8.10 -26.87 -21.33
C PRO A 185 -9.57 -26.90 -21.75
N ILE A 186 -9.84 -26.52 -23.01
CA ILE A 186 -11.17 -26.57 -23.61
C ILE A 186 -11.39 -27.95 -24.21
N GLN A 187 -12.51 -28.61 -23.88
CA GLN A 187 -12.79 -29.99 -24.24
C GLN A 187 -11.69 -30.95 -23.74
N GLN A 188 -11.29 -30.81 -22.50
CA GLN A 188 -10.15 -31.54 -21.89
C GLN A 188 -10.23 -33.09 -21.98
N ARG A 189 -11.42 -33.66 -22.25
CA ARG A 189 -11.62 -35.10 -22.42
C ARG A 189 -11.16 -35.61 -23.81
N LYS A 190 -10.89 -34.71 -24.77
CA LYS A 190 -10.28 -35.09 -26.03
C LYS A 190 -8.81 -35.41 -25.82
N GLU A 191 -8.36 -36.43 -26.56
CA GLU A 191 -6.98 -36.92 -26.53
C GLU A 191 -5.97 -35.79 -26.75
N GLY A 192 -4.94 -35.76 -25.94
CA GLY A 192 -3.81 -34.82 -26.05
C GLY A 192 -4.07 -33.39 -25.47
N VAL A 193 -5.32 -33.00 -25.17
CA VAL A 193 -5.62 -31.63 -24.72
C VAL A 193 -5.08 -31.40 -23.32
N LEU A 194 -5.35 -32.32 -22.39
CA LEU A 194 -4.88 -32.21 -21.03
C LEU A 194 -3.37 -32.32 -20.92
N ASP A 195 -2.77 -33.25 -21.69
CA ASP A 195 -1.32 -33.43 -21.76
C ASP A 195 -0.63 -32.16 -22.25
N LYS A 196 -1.18 -31.52 -23.30
CA LYS A 196 -0.67 -30.23 -23.77
C LYS A 196 -0.78 -29.11 -22.71
N ALA A 197 -1.87 -29.08 -21.97
CA ALA A 197 -2.02 -28.08 -20.90
C ALA A 197 -0.95 -28.24 -19.80
N TYR A 198 -0.61 -29.48 -19.42
CA TYR A 198 0.46 -29.75 -18.47
C TYR A 198 1.85 -29.49 -19.07
N GLU A 199 2.09 -29.85 -20.35
CA GLU A 199 3.32 -29.46 -21.03
C GLU A 199 3.56 -27.95 -21.01
N LEU A 200 2.51 -27.16 -21.32
CA LEU A 200 2.60 -25.71 -21.27
C LEU A 200 2.85 -25.19 -19.85
N LYS A 201 2.25 -25.79 -18.82
CA LYS A 201 2.51 -25.46 -17.42
C LYS A 201 3.99 -25.66 -17.09
N ASP A 202 4.57 -26.78 -17.50
CA ASP A 202 5.98 -27.11 -17.22
C ASP A 202 6.94 -26.14 -17.94
N ARG A 203 6.59 -25.72 -19.15
CA ARG A 203 7.34 -24.69 -19.90
C ARG A 203 7.28 -23.32 -19.20
N LEU A 204 6.16 -23.01 -18.55
CA LEU A 204 5.95 -21.75 -17.83
C LEU A 204 6.41 -21.80 -16.37
N SER A 205 7.36 -22.66 -16.02
CA SER A 205 7.85 -22.89 -14.65
C SER A 205 8.42 -21.65 -13.97
N ASN A 206 8.79 -20.61 -14.71
CA ASN A 206 9.23 -19.31 -14.17
C ASN A 206 8.08 -18.47 -13.60
N PHE A 207 6.82 -18.88 -13.81
CA PHE A 207 5.63 -18.22 -13.32
C PHE A 207 4.87 -19.11 -12.32
N ARG A 208 3.99 -18.50 -11.53
CA ARG A 208 3.04 -19.24 -10.68
C ARG A 208 1.85 -19.68 -11.50
N VAL A 209 1.94 -20.88 -12.07
CA VAL A 209 0.96 -21.44 -13.04
C VAL A 209 0.10 -22.50 -12.40
N LYS A 210 -1.19 -22.49 -12.72
CA LYS A 210 -2.15 -23.53 -12.39
C LYS A 210 -2.85 -24.02 -13.65
N VAL A 211 -3.07 -25.34 -13.78
CA VAL A 211 -4.01 -25.92 -14.76
C VAL A 211 -5.35 -26.08 -14.06
N ASP A 212 -6.44 -25.65 -14.68
CA ASP A 212 -7.79 -25.95 -14.21
C ASP A 212 -8.33 -27.17 -14.98
N ASP A 213 -8.06 -28.33 -14.43
CA ASP A 213 -8.48 -29.65 -14.93
C ASP A 213 -9.79 -30.13 -14.31
N THR A 214 -10.50 -29.28 -13.60
CA THR A 214 -11.83 -29.62 -13.04
C THR A 214 -12.84 -29.97 -14.13
N ASP A 215 -13.86 -30.78 -13.80
CA ASP A 215 -14.92 -31.15 -14.73
C ASP A 215 -15.99 -30.07 -14.98
N LYS A 216 -15.67 -28.81 -14.63
CA LYS A 216 -16.57 -27.67 -14.84
C LYS A 216 -16.56 -27.21 -16.30
N SER A 217 -17.64 -26.54 -16.73
CA SER A 217 -17.69 -25.94 -18.07
C SER A 217 -16.65 -24.85 -18.25
N PRO A 218 -16.18 -24.60 -19.49
CA PRO A 218 -15.23 -23.51 -19.75
C PRO A 218 -15.72 -22.15 -19.23
N GLY A 219 -16.98 -21.81 -19.44
CA GLY A 219 -17.55 -20.54 -18.93
C GLY A 219 -17.49 -20.42 -17.41
N TRP A 220 -17.72 -21.52 -16.66
CA TRP A 220 -17.56 -21.52 -15.22
C TRP A 220 -16.10 -21.30 -14.81
N LYS A 221 -15.15 -21.97 -15.46
CA LYS A 221 -13.72 -21.81 -15.21
C LYS A 221 -13.24 -20.39 -15.49
N PHE A 222 -13.77 -19.76 -16.54
CA PHE A 222 -13.47 -18.37 -16.89
C PHE A 222 -13.95 -17.42 -15.79
N ALA A 223 -15.21 -17.55 -15.36
CA ALA A 223 -15.76 -16.74 -14.28
C ALA A 223 -15.03 -16.94 -12.95
N GLU A 224 -14.65 -18.16 -12.62
CA GLU A 224 -13.87 -18.46 -11.42
C GLU A 224 -12.48 -17.83 -11.47
N ALA A 225 -11.78 -17.88 -12.62
CA ALA A 225 -10.50 -17.23 -12.81
C ALA A 225 -10.61 -15.69 -12.69
N GLU A 226 -11.67 -15.12 -13.24
CA GLU A 226 -11.97 -13.68 -13.15
C GLU A 226 -12.27 -13.27 -11.70
N MET A 227 -13.12 -14.00 -11.00
CA MET A 227 -13.46 -13.75 -9.60
C MET A 227 -12.21 -13.79 -8.70
N ARG A 228 -11.29 -14.71 -8.94
CA ARG A 228 -10.02 -14.83 -8.21
C ARG A 228 -8.96 -13.81 -8.61
N GLY A 229 -9.20 -13.02 -9.67
CA GLY A 229 -8.29 -11.98 -10.12
C GLY A 229 -7.00 -12.49 -10.73
N ILE A 230 -7.01 -13.66 -11.37
CA ILE A 230 -5.82 -14.23 -11.98
C ILE A 230 -5.43 -13.39 -13.20
N PRO A 231 -4.18 -12.83 -13.23
CA PRO A 231 -3.79 -11.83 -14.24
C PRO A 231 -3.95 -12.29 -15.69
N VAL A 232 -3.55 -13.53 -16.01
CA VAL A 232 -3.62 -14.09 -17.36
C VAL A 232 -4.27 -15.46 -17.35
N ARG A 233 -5.24 -15.64 -18.24
CA ARG A 233 -5.86 -16.94 -18.56
C ARG A 233 -5.38 -17.38 -19.92
N VAL A 234 -4.87 -18.61 -20.00
CA VAL A 234 -4.52 -19.31 -21.26
C VAL A 234 -5.65 -20.27 -21.60
N GLU A 235 -6.32 -20.05 -22.72
CA GLU A 235 -7.37 -20.91 -23.24
C GLU A 235 -6.77 -21.77 -24.35
N ILE A 236 -6.90 -23.10 -24.26
CA ILE A 236 -6.34 -24.03 -25.26
C ILE A 236 -7.27 -25.21 -25.49
N GLY A 237 -7.60 -25.47 -26.74
CA GLY A 237 -8.46 -26.58 -27.17
C GLY A 237 -7.85 -27.34 -28.35
N PRO A 238 -8.54 -28.40 -28.89
CA PRO A 238 -8.03 -29.21 -29.95
C PRO A 238 -7.64 -28.42 -31.20
N LYS A 239 -8.49 -27.46 -31.60
CA LYS A 239 -8.23 -26.62 -32.80
C LYS A 239 -7.03 -25.69 -32.60
N ASP A 240 -6.83 -25.22 -31.35
CA ASP A 240 -5.70 -24.36 -31.00
C ASP A 240 -4.39 -25.15 -31.07
N ILE A 241 -4.42 -26.38 -30.57
CA ILE A 241 -3.26 -27.32 -30.63
C ILE A 241 -2.88 -27.63 -32.08
N GLU A 242 -3.88 -27.98 -32.93
CA GLU A 242 -3.66 -28.23 -34.36
C GLU A 242 -3.07 -27.02 -35.08
N ALA A 243 -3.52 -25.81 -34.69
CA ALA A 243 -3.03 -24.55 -35.26
C ALA A 243 -1.72 -24.06 -34.64
N GLY A 244 -1.18 -24.72 -33.63
CA GLY A 244 0.03 -24.30 -32.92
C GLY A 244 -0.10 -23.02 -32.14
N LYS A 245 -1.32 -22.68 -31.67
CA LYS A 245 -1.61 -21.43 -30.98
C LYS A 245 -2.49 -21.63 -29.73
N CYS A 246 -2.64 -20.57 -28.92
CA CYS A 246 -3.58 -20.48 -27.82
C CYS A 246 -4.17 -19.08 -27.75
N VAL A 247 -5.18 -18.88 -26.88
CA VAL A 247 -5.75 -17.56 -26.59
C VAL A 247 -5.32 -17.14 -25.18
N LEU A 248 -4.78 -15.93 -25.07
CA LEU A 248 -4.47 -15.27 -23.81
C LEU A 248 -5.56 -14.25 -23.47
N ALA A 249 -6.11 -14.31 -22.29
CA ALA A 249 -7.08 -13.31 -21.81
C ALA A 249 -6.52 -12.56 -20.59
N ARG A 250 -6.46 -11.22 -20.67
CA ARG A 250 -6.05 -10.34 -19.58
C ARG A 250 -7.23 -10.12 -18.62
N ARG A 251 -6.97 -10.21 -17.31
CA ARG A 251 -8.00 -9.95 -16.30
C ARG A 251 -8.34 -8.47 -16.15
N ASP A 252 -7.34 -7.59 -16.25
CA ASP A 252 -7.45 -6.15 -15.97
C ASP A 252 -8.22 -5.37 -17.04
N THR A 253 -8.19 -5.81 -18.29
CA THR A 253 -8.84 -5.17 -19.44
C THR A 253 -9.93 -6.02 -20.10
N GLY A 254 -9.91 -7.34 -19.88
CA GLY A 254 -10.75 -8.31 -20.60
C GLY A 254 -10.28 -8.59 -22.03
N GLU A 255 -9.16 -8.00 -22.47
CA GLU A 255 -8.61 -8.19 -23.80
C GLU A 255 -8.20 -9.64 -24.04
N LYS A 256 -8.47 -10.13 -25.25
CA LYS A 256 -8.04 -11.45 -25.72
C LYS A 256 -7.06 -11.32 -26.88
N LEU A 257 -5.98 -12.10 -26.82
CA LEU A 257 -4.90 -12.12 -27.79
C LEU A 257 -4.65 -13.54 -28.25
N GLU A 258 -4.50 -13.76 -29.55
CA GLU A 258 -3.95 -15.03 -30.06
C GLU A 258 -2.43 -15.03 -29.88
N CYS A 259 -1.87 -16.18 -29.50
CA CYS A 259 -0.45 -16.34 -29.25
C CYS A 259 0.02 -17.67 -29.82
N ALA A 260 1.10 -17.67 -30.59
CA ALA A 260 1.77 -18.89 -31.01
C ALA A 260 2.36 -19.63 -29.80
N LEU A 261 2.24 -20.97 -29.78
CA LEU A 261 2.69 -21.75 -28.64
C LEU A 261 4.20 -21.69 -28.40
N ASP A 262 5.00 -21.47 -29.43
CA ASP A 262 6.45 -21.28 -29.31
C ASP A 262 6.85 -19.93 -28.73
N GLU A 263 6.01 -18.90 -28.85
CA GLU A 263 6.21 -17.55 -28.31
C GLU A 263 5.57 -17.37 -26.93
N LEU A 264 4.85 -18.36 -26.41
CA LEU A 264 3.98 -18.25 -25.23
C LEU A 264 4.72 -17.70 -23.98
N GLU A 265 5.92 -18.21 -23.69
CA GLU A 265 6.67 -17.79 -22.50
C GLU A 265 7.08 -16.32 -22.57
N ALA A 266 7.61 -15.90 -23.73
CA ALA A 266 8.00 -14.50 -23.97
C ALA A 266 6.79 -13.56 -23.89
N LYS A 267 5.65 -13.98 -24.46
CA LYS A 267 4.42 -13.18 -24.45
C LYS A 267 3.82 -13.05 -23.05
N ILE A 268 3.86 -14.10 -22.24
CA ILE A 268 3.41 -14.03 -20.84
C ILE A 268 4.33 -13.13 -20.04
N ALA A 269 5.66 -13.19 -20.22
CA ALA A 269 6.59 -12.28 -19.54
C ALA A 269 6.29 -10.81 -19.88
N GLU A 270 6.09 -10.49 -21.16
CA GLU A 270 5.67 -9.15 -21.61
C GLU A 270 4.35 -8.70 -20.96
N LEU A 271 3.35 -9.61 -20.94
CA LEU A 271 2.05 -9.30 -20.34
C LEU A 271 2.14 -9.04 -18.83
N MET A 272 2.96 -9.79 -18.09
CA MET A 272 3.13 -9.55 -16.65
C MET A 272 3.63 -8.14 -16.35
N GLU A 273 4.61 -7.66 -17.11
CA GLU A 273 5.14 -6.29 -16.95
C GLU A 273 4.12 -5.24 -17.41
N THR A 274 3.45 -5.49 -18.52
CA THR A 274 2.44 -4.58 -19.08
C THR A 274 1.26 -4.43 -18.13
N ILE A 275 0.69 -5.53 -17.62
CA ILE A 275 -0.44 -5.51 -16.68
C ILE A 275 -0.05 -4.77 -15.40
N GLN A 276 1.14 -5.06 -14.84
CA GLN A 276 1.62 -4.38 -13.63
C GLN A 276 1.67 -2.86 -13.82
N LYS A 277 2.21 -2.40 -14.95
CA LYS A 277 2.32 -0.98 -15.30
C LYS A 277 0.95 -0.34 -15.56
N ASP A 278 0.11 -1.00 -16.35
CA ASP A 278 -1.21 -0.49 -16.71
C ASP A 278 -2.11 -0.33 -15.49
N MET A 279 -2.06 -1.29 -14.56
CA MET A 279 -2.80 -1.21 -13.29
C MET A 279 -2.35 -0.02 -12.44
N LEU A 280 -1.04 0.21 -12.30
CA LEU A 280 -0.51 1.37 -11.57
C LEU A 280 -0.94 2.68 -12.23
N GLU A 281 -0.84 2.76 -13.55
CA GLU A 281 -1.18 3.96 -14.30
C GLU A 281 -2.68 4.26 -14.23
N LYS A 282 -3.54 3.26 -14.32
CA LYS A 282 -4.99 3.38 -14.13
C LYS A 282 -5.33 3.94 -12.74
N ALA A 283 -4.70 3.39 -11.70
CA ALA A 283 -4.90 3.84 -10.33
C ALA A 283 -4.35 5.27 -10.12
N ARG A 284 -3.23 5.63 -10.76
CA ARG A 284 -2.65 6.98 -10.73
C ARG A 284 -3.59 8.00 -11.37
N LYS A 285 -4.12 7.72 -12.56
CA LYS A 285 -5.10 8.57 -13.23
C LYS A 285 -6.37 8.75 -12.40
N HIS A 286 -6.84 7.68 -11.75
CA HIS A 286 -7.98 7.79 -10.83
C HIS A 286 -7.67 8.74 -9.67
N ARG A 287 -6.55 8.59 -8.97
CA ARG A 287 -6.15 9.49 -7.89
C ARG A 287 -6.02 10.94 -8.36
N GLU A 288 -5.38 11.18 -9.50
CA GLU A 288 -5.18 12.53 -10.05
C GLU A 288 -6.50 13.20 -10.41
N SER A 289 -7.40 12.48 -11.08
CA SER A 289 -8.73 12.99 -11.45
C SER A 289 -9.65 13.22 -10.24
N HIS A 290 -9.33 12.64 -9.08
CA HIS A 290 -10.04 12.83 -7.81
C HIS A 290 -9.19 13.59 -6.77
N THR A 291 -8.26 14.42 -7.24
CA THR A 291 -7.49 15.35 -6.41
C THR A 291 -7.83 16.78 -6.82
N TYR A 292 -8.46 17.50 -5.92
CA TYR A 292 -9.03 18.83 -6.15
C TYR A 292 -8.30 19.89 -5.35
N VAL A 293 -8.53 21.16 -5.67
CA VAL A 293 -8.02 22.31 -4.93
C VAL A 293 -9.20 23.08 -4.34
N ALA A 294 -9.10 23.46 -3.06
CA ALA A 294 -10.04 24.35 -2.41
C ALA A 294 -9.32 25.55 -1.79
N LYS A 295 -9.87 26.75 -1.99
CA LYS A 295 -9.35 28.01 -1.45
C LYS A 295 -10.12 28.51 -0.22
N ASN A 296 -11.32 28.02 0.01
CA ASN A 296 -12.19 28.36 1.11
C ASN A 296 -13.03 27.15 1.56
N MET A 297 -13.76 27.29 2.68
CA MET A 297 -14.57 26.22 3.27
C MET A 297 -15.76 25.82 2.41
N GLU A 298 -16.32 26.73 1.63
CA GLU A 298 -17.46 26.45 0.73
C GLU A 298 -17.02 25.51 -0.41
N GLU A 299 -15.92 25.85 -1.10
CA GLU A 299 -15.34 24.99 -2.14
C GLU A 299 -14.96 23.61 -1.57
N MET A 300 -14.31 23.58 -0.39
CA MET A 300 -13.93 22.33 0.26
C MET A 300 -15.16 21.47 0.58
N GLY A 301 -16.23 22.08 1.11
CA GLY A 301 -17.48 21.40 1.43
C GLY A 301 -18.16 20.84 0.18
N ASN A 302 -18.21 21.62 -0.89
CA ASN A 302 -18.78 21.19 -2.18
C ASN A 302 -18.03 19.98 -2.74
N ILE A 303 -16.71 19.99 -2.73
CA ILE A 303 -15.88 18.87 -3.19
C ILE A 303 -16.13 17.63 -2.33
N LEU A 304 -15.96 17.75 -1.01
CA LEU A 304 -16.05 16.60 -0.10
C LEU A 304 -17.44 15.95 -0.04
N ASN A 305 -18.49 16.68 -0.39
CA ASN A 305 -19.85 16.15 -0.37
C ASN A 305 -20.31 15.61 -1.72
N ASN A 306 -19.87 16.20 -2.83
CA ASN A 306 -20.39 15.89 -4.17
C ASN A 306 -19.40 15.09 -5.04
N THR A 307 -18.10 15.30 -4.83
CA THR A 307 -17.02 14.66 -5.62
C THR A 307 -15.93 14.14 -4.69
N PRO A 308 -16.19 13.06 -3.94
CA PRO A 308 -15.25 12.59 -2.92
C PRO A 308 -13.87 12.30 -3.53
N GLY A 309 -12.83 12.73 -2.80
CA GLY A 309 -11.44 12.63 -3.24
C GLY A 309 -10.50 13.33 -2.26
N PHE A 310 -9.27 13.50 -2.68
CA PHE A 310 -8.32 14.36 -1.96
C PHE A 310 -8.61 15.83 -2.26
N VAL A 311 -8.49 16.66 -1.26
CA VAL A 311 -8.54 18.11 -1.39
C VAL A 311 -7.21 18.72 -0.97
N LYS A 312 -6.51 19.36 -1.88
CA LYS A 312 -5.34 20.18 -1.59
C LYS A 312 -5.81 21.57 -1.14
N ALA A 313 -5.40 22.00 0.02
CA ALA A 313 -5.74 23.31 0.53
C ALA A 313 -4.64 23.88 1.43
N MET A 314 -4.53 25.22 1.43
CA MET A 314 -3.58 25.94 2.26
C MET A 314 -4.08 26.06 3.69
N TRP A 315 -3.17 25.88 4.65
CA TRP A 315 -3.47 25.83 6.08
C TRP A 315 -2.51 26.70 6.89
N CYS A 316 -3.02 27.39 7.92
CA CYS A 316 -2.26 28.28 8.78
C CYS A 316 -1.42 27.59 9.87
N GLY A 317 -1.61 26.27 10.07
CA GLY A 317 -0.95 25.52 11.15
C GLY A 317 -1.74 25.47 12.47
N CYS A 318 -2.93 26.09 12.56
CA CYS A 318 -3.72 26.07 13.79
C CYS A 318 -4.59 24.82 13.90
N GLN A 319 -4.58 24.18 15.07
CA GLN A 319 -5.39 23.00 15.34
C GLN A 319 -6.89 23.29 15.26
N GLU A 320 -7.33 24.46 15.70
CA GLU A 320 -8.74 24.86 15.64
C GLU A 320 -9.31 24.86 14.22
N CYS A 321 -8.50 25.19 13.21
CA CYS A 321 -8.90 25.09 11.82
C CYS A 321 -9.06 23.64 11.37
N GLU A 322 -8.19 22.76 11.82
CA GLU A 322 -8.24 21.32 11.55
C GLU A 322 -9.46 20.67 12.22
N ASP A 323 -9.75 21.06 13.47
CA ASP A 323 -10.93 20.63 14.22
C ASP A 323 -12.22 21.04 13.52
N LYS A 324 -12.32 22.31 13.08
CA LYS A 324 -13.48 22.84 12.36
C LYS A 324 -13.75 22.12 11.02
N ILE A 325 -12.70 21.83 10.26
CA ILE A 325 -12.82 21.05 9.01
C ILE A 325 -13.38 19.66 9.31
N LYS A 326 -12.86 19.00 10.36
CA LYS A 326 -13.33 17.68 10.78
C LYS A 326 -14.80 17.69 11.23
N GLU A 327 -15.18 18.68 12.03
CA GLU A 327 -16.56 18.82 12.53
C GLU A 327 -17.56 19.08 11.40
N GLN A 328 -17.21 19.93 10.43
CA GLN A 328 -18.12 20.31 9.36
C GLN A 328 -18.22 19.26 8.24
N PHE A 329 -17.13 18.59 7.92
CA PHE A 329 -17.06 17.75 6.71
C PHE A 329 -16.70 16.30 6.98
N ALA A 330 -16.43 15.91 8.23
CA ALA A 330 -15.87 14.61 8.59
C ALA A 330 -14.56 14.29 7.82
N ALA A 331 -13.82 15.32 7.41
CA ALA A 331 -12.55 15.21 6.72
C ALA A 331 -11.40 15.54 7.69
N THR A 332 -10.30 14.82 7.55
CA THR A 332 -9.09 15.03 8.37
C THR A 332 -7.92 15.41 7.48
N SER A 333 -6.89 16.03 8.07
CA SER A 333 -5.61 16.22 7.42
C SER A 333 -4.99 14.83 7.14
N ARG A 334 -4.63 14.58 5.91
CA ARG A 334 -3.99 13.30 5.54
C ARG A 334 -2.49 13.39 5.69
N CYS A 335 -1.89 14.36 5.02
CA CYS A 335 -0.49 14.70 5.17
C CYS A 335 -0.16 16.08 4.62
N MET A 336 0.94 16.63 5.08
CA MET A 336 1.67 17.74 4.45
C MET A 336 2.71 17.08 3.53
N PRO A 337 2.56 17.16 2.19
CA PRO A 337 3.51 16.54 1.29
C PRO A 337 4.89 17.20 1.39
N PHE A 338 5.93 16.48 0.98
CA PHE A 338 7.29 17.03 0.98
C PHE A 338 7.43 18.17 -0.04
N GLU A 339 6.82 18.01 -1.20
CA GLU A 339 6.74 19.06 -2.20
C GLU A 339 5.56 19.96 -1.89
N GLN A 340 5.85 21.21 -1.58
CA GLN A 340 4.85 22.21 -1.21
C GLN A 340 4.52 23.09 -2.41
N GLU A 341 3.23 23.29 -2.63
CA GLU A 341 2.68 24.21 -3.63
C GLU A 341 2.00 25.37 -2.90
N THR A 342 2.13 26.60 -3.42
CA THR A 342 1.36 27.75 -2.93
C THR A 342 0.08 27.88 -3.76
N LEU A 343 -1.04 27.42 -3.22
CA LEU A 343 -2.33 27.42 -3.88
C LEU A 343 -3.16 28.69 -3.55
N SER A 344 -2.85 29.33 -2.41
CA SER A 344 -3.43 30.55 -1.90
C SER A 344 -2.54 31.12 -0.80
N ASP A 345 -2.58 32.44 -0.60
CA ASP A 345 -1.86 33.09 0.49
C ASP A 345 -2.56 32.92 1.85
N THR A 346 -3.81 32.48 1.84
CA THR A 346 -4.64 32.40 3.03
C THR A 346 -5.08 30.96 3.35
N CYS A 347 -5.28 30.72 4.64
CA CYS A 347 -5.81 29.48 5.17
C CYS A 347 -7.24 29.24 4.68
N VAL A 348 -7.51 28.04 4.16
CA VAL A 348 -8.84 27.62 3.68
C VAL A 348 -9.95 27.79 4.71
N CYS A 349 -9.63 27.70 6.03
CA CYS A 349 -10.61 27.76 7.11
C CYS A 349 -10.79 29.17 7.69
N CYS A 350 -9.72 29.86 8.06
CA CYS A 350 -9.80 31.09 8.86
C CYS A 350 -9.38 32.36 8.10
N GLY A 351 -8.90 32.25 6.87
CA GLY A 351 -8.44 33.39 6.09
C GLY A 351 -7.13 34.05 6.57
N LYS A 352 -6.51 33.56 7.65
CA LYS A 352 -5.19 34.03 8.10
C LYS A 352 -4.10 33.61 7.12
N PRO A 353 -2.90 34.21 7.14
CA PRO A 353 -1.80 33.78 6.31
C PRO A 353 -1.54 32.28 6.41
N ALA A 354 -1.43 31.62 5.30
CA ALA A 354 -1.19 30.19 5.22
C ALA A 354 0.31 29.86 5.37
N LYS A 355 0.61 28.67 5.89
CA LYS A 355 1.98 28.21 6.13
C LYS A 355 2.32 26.96 5.35
N LYS A 356 1.35 26.07 5.13
CA LYS A 356 1.57 24.76 4.52
C LYS A 356 0.39 24.37 3.65
N MET A 357 0.68 23.70 2.54
CA MET A 357 -0.29 22.96 1.76
C MET A 357 -0.50 21.58 2.39
N VAL A 358 -1.75 21.18 2.53
CA VAL A 358 -2.16 19.93 3.18
C VAL A 358 -3.14 19.17 2.27
N TYR A 359 -2.99 17.87 2.20
CA TYR A 359 -4.02 16.98 1.65
C TYR A 359 -5.07 16.68 2.72
N TRP A 360 -6.31 16.94 2.39
CA TRP A 360 -7.50 16.67 3.20
C TRP A 360 -8.35 15.59 2.56
N GLY A 361 -9.09 14.84 3.35
CA GLY A 361 -10.02 13.84 2.82
C GLY A 361 -10.82 13.13 3.90
N LYS A 362 -11.97 12.59 3.51
CA LYS A 362 -12.69 11.63 4.33
C LYS A 362 -11.90 10.31 4.34
N ALA A 363 -11.83 9.63 5.48
CA ALA A 363 -11.02 8.42 5.64
C ALA A 363 -11.83 7.25 6.21
N TYR A 364 -11.30 6.05 6.04
CA TYR A 364 -11.82 4.83 6.66
C TYR A 364 -11.45 4.72 8.13
#